data_a5b5d7d6024cb467d00301b91f6b7a2c
#
_entry.id   a5b5d7d6024cb467d00301b91f6b7a2c
#
_cell.length_a   1.000
_cell.length_b   1.000
_cell.length_c   1.000
_cell.angle_alpha   90.00
_cell.angle_beta   90.00
_cell.angle_gamma   90.00
#
_symmetry.space_group_name_H-M   'P 1'
#
loop_
_entity.id
_entity.type
_entity.pdbx_description
1 polymer ?
#
loop_
_entity_poly.entity_id
_entity_poly.type
_entity_poly.pdbx_seq_one_letter_code
_entity_poly.pdbx_strand_id
1 'polypeptide(L)'
;MDIKPFIVGKETTEEELKAAMDDFKTVLAQGKDAAFVIRKGALSYDEKVVYKNDNTMMREDIIRHITDVSGEDPVISTTGKASRELFEIREAKKMSHKYDFLTVGSMGHSSSIALGVAESMPDTKIWCIDGDGAVLMHMGSMALLGANAPKNMVHVLINNGAHETVGGMPTVGGNIDWIGVAKSCGYPNAVSVDTFEALDEALKAAKNRSELSLIEVKCSIGAREDLGRPTTTALENKENFMAYLKELKG
;
A
#
# COMPACT_ATOMS: atom_id res chain seq x y z
N MET A 1 -11.30 20.31 -19.63
CA MET A 1 -12.50 19.47 -19.60
C MET A 1 -13.69 20.36 -19.28
N ASP A 2 -14.72 20.34 -20.09
CA ASP A 2 -15.93 21.15 -19.88
C ASP A 2 -16.97 20.35 -19.08
N ILE A 3 -16.65 20.07 -17.80
CA ILE A 3 -17.50 19.34 -16.87
C ILE A 3 -18.22 20.35 -15.97
N LYS A 4 -19.56 20.37 -15.97
CA LYS A 4 -20.34 21.25 -15.09
C LYS A 4 -20.32 20.68 -13.66
N PRO A 5 -19.72 21.39 -12.65
CA PRO A 5 -19.74 20.95 -11.26
C PRO A 5 -21.02 21.41 -10.55
N PHE A 6 -21.56 20.52 -9.70
CA PHE A 6 -22.62 20.81 -8.74
C PHE A 6 -22.06 20.58 -7.34
N ILE A 7 -21.97 21.65 -6.53
CA ILE A 7 -21.32 21.59 -5.21
C ILE A 7 -22.37 21.38 -4.15
N VAL A 8 -22.19 20.34 -3.31
CA VAL A 8 -23.05 20.04 -2.16
C VAL A 8 -22.24 20.25 -0.88
N GLY A 9 -22.70 21.17 -0.03
CA GLY A 9 -22.13 21.52 1.26
C GLY A 9 -23.02 21.10 2.42
N LYS A 10 -22.60 21.38 3.64
CA LYS A 10 -23.38 21.10 4.86
C LYS A 10 -24.69 21.90 4.93
N GLU A 11 -24.66 23.09 4.35
CA GLU A 11 -25.76 24.06 4.31
C GLU A 11 -26.70 23.85 3.12
N THR A 12 -26.39 22.94 2.20
CA THR A 12 -27.22 22.64 1.04
C THR A 12 -28.56 22.05 1.51
N THR A 13 -29.65 22.71 1.18
CA THR A 13 -31.00 22.24 1.53
C THR A 13 -31.43 21.11 0.59
N GLU A 14 -32.49 20.40 0.98
CA GLU A 14 -33.09 19.33 0.17
C GLU A 14 -33.63 19.88 -1.16
N GLU A 15 -34.25 21.08 -1.11
CA GLU A 15 -34.77 21.75 -2.31
C GLU A 15 -33.65 22.13 -3.28
N GLU A 16 -32.55 22.69 -2.79
CA GLU A 16 -31.36 23.04 -3.60
C GLU A 16 -30.72 21.78 -4.20
N LEU A 17 -30.62 20.70 -3.43
CA LEU A 17 -30.09 19.43 -3.94
C LEU A 17 -30.97 18.86 -5.04
N LYS A 18 -32.30 18.91 -4.85
CA LYS A 18 -33.28 18.44 -5.84
C LYS A 18 -33.21 19.24 -7.14
N ALA A 19 -33.12 20.57 -7.04
CA ALA A 19 -32.93 21.44 -8.21
C ALA A 19 -31.60 21.14 -8.93
N ALA A 20 -30.53 20.95 -8.17
CA ALA A 20 -29.22 20.57 -8.73
C ALA A 20 -29.27 19.21 -9.43
N MET A 21 -30.04 18.23 -8.92
CA MET A 21 -30.23 16.93 -9.57
C MET A 21 -31.00 17.04 -10.88
N ASP A 22 -32.01 17.90 -10.97
CA ASP A 22 -32.77 18.10 -12.21
C ASP A 22 -31.93 18.83 -13.27
N ASP A 23 -31.16 19.83 -12.87
CA ASP A 23 -30.16 20.47 -13.73
C ASP A 23 -29.09 19.49 -14.20
N PHE A 24 -28.60 18.62 -13.32
CA PHE A 24 -27.63 17.57 -13.64
C PHE A 24 -28.16 16.64 -14.74
N LYS A 25 -29.42 16.17 -14.61
CA LYS A 25 -30.08 15.36 -15.64
C LYS A 25 -30.19 16.10 -16.98
N THR A 26 -30.50 17.40 -16.92
CA THR A 26 -30.59 18.25 -18.12
C THR A 26 -29.25 18.36 -18.84
N VAL A 27 -28.14 18.51 -18.11
CA VAL A 27 -26.79 18.54 -18.68
C VAL A 27 -26.45 17.21 -19.35
N LEU A 28 -26.75 16.09 -18.67
CA LEU A 28 -26.51 14.74 -19.22
C LEU A 28 -27.36 14.50 -20.50
N ALA A 29 -28.61 14.96 -20.51
CA ALA A 29 -29.49 14.83 -21.71
C ALA A 29 -28.97 15.59 -22.93
N GLN A 30 -28.10 16.60 -22.73
CA GLN A 30 -27.41 17.34 -23.79
C GLN A 30 -26.12 16.63 -24.25
N GLY A 31 -25.80 15.43 -23.72
CA GLY A 31 -24.57 14.71 -24.06
C GLY A 31 -23.31 15.32 -23.45
N LYS A 32 -23.47 16.13 -22.37
CA LYS A 32 -22.35 16.76 -21.67
C LYS A 32 -22.07 16.06 -20.35
N ASP A 33 -20.82 16.16 -19.90
CA ASP A 33 -20.41 15.63 -18.60
C ASP A 33 -20.80 16.58 -17.46
N ALA A 34 -21.15 16.00 -16.30
CA ALA A 34 -21.43 16.72 -15.07
C ALA A 34 -20.89 15.95 -13.85
N ALA A 35 -20.58 16.65 -12.77
CA ALA A 35 -20.05 16.05 -11.56
C ALA A 35 -20.66 16.68 -10.31
N PHE A 36 -21.08 15.85 -9.33
CA PHE A 36 -21.33 16.32 -7.96
C PHE A 36 -20.03 16.37 -7.18
N VAL A 37 -19.74 17.52 -6.60
CA VAL A 37 -18.61 17.74 -5.68
C VAL A 37 -19.16 17.81 -4.26
N ILE A 38 -19.03 16.72 -3.52
CA ILE A 38 -19.51 16.61 -2.15
C ILE A 38 -18.43 17.13 -1.21
N ARG A 39 -18.71 18.24 -0.51
CA ARG A 39 -17.78 18.79 0.49
C ARG A 39 -17.74 17.92 1.74
N LYS A 40 -16.59 17.90 2.42
CA LYS A 40 -16.42 17.15 3.66
C LYS A 40 -17.49 17.55 4.68
N GLY A 41 -18.22 16.55 5.18
CA GLY A 41 -19.27 16.70 6.19
C GLY A 41 -20.62 17.18 5.64
N ALA A 42 -20.81 17.22 4.30
CA ALA A 42 -22.11 17.46 3.69
C ALA A 42 -23.04 16.26 3.80
N LEU A 43 -22.47 15.06 3.88
CA LEU A 43 -23.20 13.82 4.13
C LEU A 43 -22.76 13.25 5.48
N SER A 44 -23.73 12.72 6.24
CA SER A 44 -23.50 11.99 7.48
C SER A 44 -24.11 10.60 7.38
N TYR A 45 -23.57 9.70 8.16
CA TYR A 45 -24.09 8.35 8.34
C TYR A 45 -24.14 8.05 9.84
N ASP A 46 -25.29 7.72 10.35
CA ASP A 46 -25.51 7.59 11.79
C ASP A 46 -24.92 6.30 12.37
N GLU A 47 -24.73 5.28 11.54
CA GLU A 47 -24.14 4.01 11.94
C GLU A 47 -22.67 3.93 11.52
N LYS A 48 -21.76 3.79 12.49
CA LYS A 48 -20.36 3.54 12.21
C LYS A 48 -20.15 2.04 12.01
N VAL A 49 -19.96 1.61 10.76
CA VAL A 49 -19.56 0.24 10.46
C VAL A 49 -18.09 0.07 10.87
N VAL A 50 -17.82 -0.91 11.73
CA VAL A 50 -16.47 -1.26 12.17
C VAL A 50 -16.20 -2.69 11.73
N TYR A 51 -15.24 -2.86 10.82
CA TYR A 51 -14.77 -4.15 10.38
C TYR A 51 -13.64 -4.64 11.28
N LYS A 52 -13.64 -5.94 11.59
CA LYS A 52 -12.62 -6.61 12.42
C LYS A 52 -12.27 -7.95 11.79
N ASN A 53 -11.10 -8.45 12.12
CA ASN A 53 -10.67 -9.83 11.90
C ASN A 53 -10.06 -10.37 13.20
N ASP A 54 -9.69 -11.64 13.22
CA ASP A 54 -9.16 -12.32 14.42
C ASP A 54 -7.63 -12.23 14.52
N ASN A 55 -6.96 -11.53 13.58
CA ASN A 55 -5.52 -11.36 13.61
C ASN A 55 -5.12 -10.36 14.70
N THR A 56 -3.93 -10.57 15.28
CA THR A 56 -3.45 -9.81 16.45
C THR A 56 -2.31 -8.85 16.16
N MET A 57 -1.52 -9.11 15.11
CA MET A 57 -0.37 -8.27 14.77
C MET A 57 -0.82 -6.96 14.11
N MET A 58 -0.40 -5.83 14.66
CA MET A 58 -0.65 -4.52 14.07
C MET A 58 0.32 -4.23 12.92
N ARG A 59 -0.17 -3.59 11.85
CA ARG A 59 0.67 -3.26 10.67
C ARG A 59 1.89 -2.42 11.02
N GLU A 60 1.75 -1.44 11.89
CA GLU A 60 2.85 -0.58 12.31
C GLU A 60 3.97 -1.39 12.98
N ASP A 61 3.62 -2.36 13.83
CA ASP A 61 4.61 -3.23 14.46
C ASP A 61 5.25 -4.18 13.44
N ILE A 62 4.47 -4.74 12.52
CA ILE A 62 5.00 -5.55 11.41
C ILE A 62 6.04 -4.74 10.62
N ILE A 63 5.74 -3.48 10.25
CA ILE A 63 6.67 -2.61 9.51
C ILE A 63 7.90 -2.28 10.36
N ARG A 64 7.75 -2.16 11.68
CA ARG A 64 8.87 -1.97 12.61
C ARG A 64 9.85 -3.15 12.56
N HIS A 65 9.35 -4.39 12.61
CA HIS A 65 10.16 -5.61 12.45
C HIS A 65 10.82 -5.67 11.08
N ILE A 66 10.10 -5.32 10.00
CA ILE A 66 10.69 -5.24 8.66
C ILE A 66 11.85 -4.23 8.64
N THR A 67 11.70 -3.03 9.22
CA THR A 67 12.75 -2.01 9.25
C THR A 67 13.93 -2.38 10.13
N ASP A 68 13.73 -3.21 11.18
CA ASP A 68 14.83 -3.74 12.01
C ASP A 68 15.71 -4.70 11.21
N VAL A 69 15.12 -5.51 10.36
CA VAL A 69 15.84 -6.47 9.52
C VAL A 69 16.39 -5.83 8.26
N SER A 70 15.60 -5.00 7.55
CA SER A 70 16.06 -4.33 6.32
C SER A 70 17.19 -3.33 6.59
N GLY A 71 17.13 -2.63 7.72
CA GLY A 71 18.13 -1.60 8.02
C GLY A 71 18.13 -0.49 6.97
N GLU A 72 19.23 -0.36 6.25
CA GLU A 72 19.43 0.63 5.19
C GLU A 72 19.12 0.09 3.78
N ASP A 73 18.75 -1.19 3.64
CA ASP A 73 18.33 -1.73 2.34
C ASP A 73 17.17 -0.91 1.76
N PRO A 74 17.10 -0.71 0.43
CA PRO A 74 15.98 -0.03 -0.22
C PRO A 74 14.65 -0.72 0.04
N VAL A 75 13.65 0.07 0.46
CA VAL A 75 12.27 -0.37 0.74
C VAL A 75 11.31 0.36 -0.18
N ILE A 76 10.50 -0.37 -0.93
CA ILE A 76 9.39 0.16 -1.72
C ILE A 76 8.10 -0.17 -0.99
N SER A 77 7.36 0.86 -0.54
CA SER A 77 6.12 0.67 0.21
C SER A 77 4.90 1.02 -0.62
N THR A 78 3.84 0.22 -0.46
CA THR A 78 2.52 0.52 -1.04
C THR A 78 1.96 1.83 -0.51
N THR A 79 1.07 2.45 -1.29
CA THR A 79 0.40 3.71 -0.89
C THR A 79 -0.47 3.53 0.35
N GLY A 80 -0.76 4.63 1.02
CA GLY A 80 -1.70 4.68 2.13
C GLY A 80 -1.05 4.64 3.51
N LYS A 81 -1.66 3.91 4.44
CA LYS A 81 -1.20 3.89 5.84
C LYS A 81 0.17 3.24 6.00
N ALA A 82 0.48 2.19 5.24
CA ALA A 82 1.78 1.51 5.30
C ALA A 82 2.95 2.46 5.03
N SER A 83 2.86 3.29 3.98
CA SER A 83 3.89 4.31 3.70
C SER A 83 4.00 5.37 4.81
N ARG A 84 2.88 5.74 5.43
CA ARG A 84 2.87 6.71 6.53
C ARG A 84 3.50 6.15 7.80
N GLU A 85 3.19 4.91 8.14
CA GLU A 85 3.77 4.18 9.27
C GLU A 85 5.27 3.95 9.06
N LEU A 86 5.69 3.55 7.86
CA LEU A 86 7.11 3.41 7.53
C LEU A 86 7.86 4.72 7.72
N PHE A 87 7.29 5.85 7.24
CA PHE A 87 7.89 7.17 7.41
C PHE A 87 8.10 7.52 8.89
N GLU A 88 7.06 7.39 9.73
CA GLU A 88 7.16 7.71 11.15
C GLU A 88 8.04 6.75 11.94
N ILE A 89 8.11 5.47 11.55
CA ILE A 89 9.05 4.51 12.12
C ILE A 89 10.50 4.94 11.85
N ARG A 90 10.82 5.40 10.64
CA ARG A 90 12.15 5.94 10.32
C ARG A 90 12.47 7.19 11.16
N GLU A 91 11.51 8.11 11.31
CA GLU A 91 11.65 9.27 12.20
C GLU A 91 11.96 8.85 13.65
N ALA A 92 11.15 7.94 14.20
CA ALA A 92 11.34 7.45 15.58
C ALA A 92 12.70 6.77 15.79
N LYS A 93 13.22 6.06 14.78
CA LYS A 93 14.53 5.42 14.78
C LYS A 93 15.67 6.39 14.43
N LYS A 94 15.40 7.66 14.11
CA LYS A 94 16.38 8.65 13.63
C LYS A 94 17.15 8.17 12.40
N MET A 95 16.46 7.43 11.51
CA MET A 95 17.00 6.93 10.26
C MET A 95 16.67 7.87 9.11
N SER A 96 17.45 7.82 8.04
CA SER A 96 17.18 8.59 6.83
C SER A 96 15.99 8.02 6.05
N HIS A 97 15.19 8.89 5.44
CA HIS A 97 14.11 8.51 4.52
C HIS A 97 14.59 8.18 3.10
N LYS A 98 15.88 8.37 2.81
CA LYS A 98 16.46 8.07 1.49
C LYS A 98 16.39 6.60 1.13
N TYR A 99 16.23 5.73 2.12
CA TYR A 99 16.11 4.27 1.93
C TYR A 99 14.74 3.84 1.40
N ASP A 100 13.72 4.70 1.49
CA ASP A 100 12.34 4.32 1.28
C ASP A 100 11.74 5.04 0.07
N PHE A 101 11.14 4.27 -0.85
CA PHE A 101 10.25 4.80 -1.89
C PHE A 101 8.81 4.65 -1.44
N LEU A 102 8.18 5.78 -1.08
CA LEU A 102 6.81 5.82 -0.59
C LEU A 102 5.85 6.05 -1.76
N THR A 103 5.18 5.01 -2.21
CA THR A 103 4.22 5.14 -3.33
C THR A 103 3.07 6.08 -2.97
N VAL A 104 2.85 7.09 -3.80
CA VAL A 104 1.73 8.03 -3.68
C VAL A 104 0.77 7.81 -4.85
N GLY A 105 -0.51 7.47 -4.56
CA GLY A 105 -1.40 6.98 -5.61
C GLY A 105 -0.94 5.61 -6.12
N SER A 106 -1.21 5.29 -7.37
CA SER A 106 -0.72 4.08 -8.07
C SER A 106 -0.76 2.80 -7.23
N MET A 107 -1.86 2.58 -6.50
CA MET A 107 -2.05 1.39 -5.66
C MET A 107 -1.87 0.12 -6.51
N GLY A 108 -1.11 -0.85 -5.99
CA GLY A 108 -0.81 -2.12 -6.66
C GLY A 108 0.42 -2.11 -7.56
N HIS A 109 1.17 -0.98 -7.65
CA HIS A 109 2.38 -0.91 -8.48
C HIS A 109 3.70 -1.07 -7.70
N SER A 110 3.65 -1.11 -6.36
CA SER A 110 4.84 -1.21 -5.50
C SER A 110 5.71 -2.42 -5.85
N SER A 111 5.11 -3.57 -6.08
CA SER A 111 5.84 -4.79 -6.45
C SER A 111 6.52 -4.68 -7.83
N SER A 112 5.87 -4.05 -8.81
CA SER A 112 6.50 -3.81 -10.13
C SER A 112 7.63 -2.79 -10.07
N ILE A 113 7.50 -1.75 -9.22
CA ILE A 113 8.57 -0.78 -8.98
C ILE A 113 9.75 -1.48 -8.30
N ALA A 114 9.48 -2.31 -7.29
CA ALA A 114 10.50 -3.07 -6.57
C ALA A 114 11.24 -4.05 -7.50
N LEU A 115 10.52 -4.70 -8.44
CA LEU A 115 11.14 -5.54 -9.47
C LEU A 115 12.15 -4.75 -10.31
N GLY A 116 11.76 -3.58 -10.84
CA GLY A 116 12.64 -2.74 -11.64
C GLY A 116 13.88 -2.26 -10.87
N VAL A 117 13.72 -1.96 -9.57
CA VAL A 117 14.86 -1.64 -8.69
C VAL A 117 15.74 -2.86 -8.47
N ALA A 118 15.16 -4.04 -8.19
CA ALA A 118 15.91 -5.28 -7.95
C ALA A 118 16.75 -5.70 -9.17
N GLU A 119 16.19 -5.59 -10.38
CA GLU A 119 16.92 -5.86 -11.64
C GLU A 119 18.04 -4.86 -11.88
N SER A 120 17.83 -3.60 -11.50
CA SER A 120 18.82 -2.53 -11.66
C SER A 120 19.94 -2.59 -10.62
N MET A 121 19.73 -3.30 -9.49
CA MET A 121 20.60 -3.36 -8.31
C MET A 121 20.81 -4.82 -7.86
N PRO A 122 21.39 -5.70 -8.71
CA PRO A 122 21.40 -7.15 -8.46
C PRO A 122 22.12 -7.58 -7.16
N ASP A 123 23.06 -6.77 -6.68
CA ASP A 123 23.85 -7.05 -5.48
C ASP A 123 23.28 -6.42 -4.20
N THR A 124 22.15 -5.70 -4.32
CA THR A 124 21.49 -5.01 -3.20
C THR A 124 20.17 -5.69 -2.87
N LYS A 125 19.92 -5.98 -1.59
CA LYS A 125 18.64 -6.54 -1.14
C LYS A 125 17.56 -5.47 -1.26
N ILE A 126 16.45 -5.81 -1.90
CA ILE A 126 15.29 -4.91 -2.14
C ILE A 126 14.08 -5.46 -1.41
N TRP A 127 13.41 -4.61 -0.66
CA TRP A 127 12.20 -4.94 0.08
C TRP A 127 10.99 -4.27 -0.54
N CYS A 128 9.93 -5.04 -0.75
CA CYS A 128 8.62 -4.53 -1.15
C CYS A 128 7.62 -4.77 -0.02
N ILE A 129 7.05 -3.71 0.54
CA ILE A 129 5.94 -3.77 1.48
C ILE A 129 4.66 -3.53 0.70
N ASP A 130 3.81 -4.53 0.61
CA ASP A 130 2.55 -4.46 -0.11
C ASP A 130 1.36 -4.83 0.79
N GLY A 131 0.15 -4.48 0.38
CA GLY A 131 -1.08 -4.86 1.05
C GLY A 131 -1.91 -5.82 0.19
N ASP A 132 -2.76 -6.64 0.79
CA ASP A 132 -3.63 -7.57 0.07
C ASP A 132 -4.50 -6.87 -0.98
N GLY A 133 -5.14 -5.75 -0.63
CA GLY A 133 -5.92 -4.96 -1.56
C GLY A 133 -5.09 -4.35 -2.70
N ALA A 134 -3.83 -3.99 -2.44
CA ALA A 134 -2.94 -3.46 -3.46
C ALA A 134 -2.49 -4.57 -4.43
N VAL A 135 -2.08 -5.71 -3.91
CA VAL A 135 -1.73 -6.87 -4.77
C VAL A 135 -2.92 -7.31 -5.62
N LEU A 136 -4.14 -7.32 -5.06
CA LEU A 136 -5.35 -7.66 -5.82
C LEU A 136 -5.61 -6.74 -7.00
N MET A 137 -5.29 -5.45 -6.90
CA MET A 137 -5.49 -4.50 -8.01
C MET A 137 -4.63 -4.81 -9.23
N HIS A 138 -3.45 -5.37 -9.05
CA HIS A 138 -2.51 -5.72 -10.11
C HIS A 138 -1.88 -7.10 -9.89
N MET A 139 -2.71 -8.10 -9.56
CA MET A 139 -2.27 -9.45 -9.22
C MET A 139 -1.41 -10.11 -10.31
N GLY A 140 -1.60 -9.74 -11.57
CA GLY A 140 -0.76 -10.17 -12.68
C GLY A 140 0.72 -9.81 -12.53
N SER A 141 1.07 -8.82 -11.71
CA SER A 141 2.47 -8.49 -11.40
C SER A 141 3.19 -9.65 -10.70
N MET A 142 2.49 -10.48 -9.92
CA MET A 142 3.09 -11.66 -9.29
C MET A 142 3.65 -12.64 -10.32
N ALA A 143 2.97 -12.83 -11.45
CA ALA A 143 3.46 -13.68 -12.54
C ALA A 143 4.74 -13.09 -13.17
N LEU A 144 4.83 -11.76 -13.30
CA LEU A 144 6.05 -11.10 -13.78
C LEU A 144 7.21 -11.27 -12.79
N LEU A 145 6.95 -11.10 -11.49
CA LEU A 145 7.96 -11.31 -10.46
C LEU A 145 8.47 -12.76 -10.46
N GLY A 146 7.56 -13.72 -10.51
CA GLY A 146 7.94 -15.15 -10.55
C GLY A 146 8.68 -15.53 -11.82
N ALA A 147 8.31 -14.98 -12.98
CA ALA A 147 9.01 -15.24 -14.26
C ALA A 147 10.43 -14.65 -14.28
N ASN A 148 10.63 -13.47 -13.70
CA ASN A 148 11.96 -12.84 -13.59
C ASN A 148 12.77 -13.39 -12.42
N ALA A 149 12.10 -13.83 -11.34
CA ALA A 149 12.66 -14.41 -10.13
C ALA A 149 13.93 -13.67 -9.61
N PRO A 150 13.85 -12.35 -9.32
CA PRO A 150 15.00 -11.57 -8.88
C PRO A 150 15.56 -12.17 -7.58
N LYS A 151 16.86 -12.44 -7.56
CA LYS A 151 17.53 -13.15 -6.45
C LYS A 151 17.63 -12.33 -5.16
N ASN A 152 17.41 -11.04 -5.27
CA ASN A 152 17.65 -10.05 -4.23
C ASN A 152 16.37 -9.38 -3.73
N MET A 153 15.18 -9.89 -4.07
CA MET A 153 13.91 -9.25 -3.71
C MET A 153 13.14 -10.04 -2.64
N VAL A 154 12.64 -9.31 -1.64
CA VAL A 154 11.69 -9.80 -0.64
C VAL A 154 10.37 -9.06 -0.80
N HIS A 155 9.29 -9.78 -1.08
CA HIS A 155 7.94 -9.26 -1.20
C HIS A 155 7.18 -9.60 0.08
N VAL A 156 6.91 -8.59 0.92
CA VAL A 156 6.12 -8.75 2.15
C VAL A 156 4.70 -8.30 1.87
N LEU A 157 3.77 -9.23 1.94
CA LEU A 157 2.33 -9.01 1.75
C LEU A 157 1.65 -8.92 3.11
N ILE A 158 1.31 -7.70 3.55
CA ILE A 158 0.55 -7.46 4.78
C ILE A 158 -0.94 -7.66 4.46
N ASN A 159 -1.49 -8.77 4.94
CA ASN A 159 -2.86 -9.18 4.67
C ASN A 159 -3.75 -8.92 5.90
N ASN A 160 -4.50 -7.82 5.88
CA ASN A 160 -5.52 -7.53 6.88
C ASN A 160 -6.96 -7.77 6.38
N GLY A 161 -7.12 -8.18 5.11
CA GLY A 161 -8.42 -8.42 4.50
C GLY A 161 -9.27 -7.16 4.32
N ALA A 162 -8.67 -5.94 4.31
CA ALA A 162 -9.43 -4.70 4.31
C ALA A 162 -8.74 -3.52 3.60
N HIS A 163 -9.56 -2.68 2.96
CA HIS A 163 -9.17 -1.37 2.44
C HIS A 163 -9.24 -0.30 3.53
N GLU A 164 -8.29 -0.28 4.47
CA GLU A 164 -8.36 0.58 5.65
C GLU A 164 -8.34 2.09 5.34
N THR A 165 -7.67 2.51 4.29
CA THR A 165 -7.54 3.95 3.94
C THR A 165 -8.87 4.56 3.52
N VAL A 166 -9.82 3.74 3.08
CA VAL A 166 -11.14 4.16 2.57
C VAL A 166 -12.31 3.60 3.40
N GLY A 167 -12.11 3.36 4.69
CA GLY A 167 -13.16 2.99 5.62
C GLY A 167 -13.10 1.56 6.14
N GLY A 168 -12.09 0.78 5.78
CA GLY A 168 -11.90 -0.59 6.29
C GLY A 168 -12.78 -1.63 5.64
N MET A 169 -13.33 -1.35 4.46
CA MET A 169 -14.16 -2.29 3.71
C MET A 169 -13.39 -3.58 3.41
N PRO A 170 -14.06 -4.76 3.52
CA PRO A 170 -13.42 -6.05 3.27
C PRO A 170 -12.85 -6.15 1.85
N THR A 171 -11.69 -6.77 1.75
CA THR A 171 -11.16 -7.33 0.49
C THR A 171 -11.46 -8.82 0.43
N VAL A 172 -11.19 -9.45 -0.72
CA VAL A 172 -11.18 -10.91 -0.81
C VAL A 172 -9.84 -11.54 -0.39
N GLY A 173 -8.89 -10.71 0.06
CA GLY A 173 -7.52 -11.12 0.42
C GLY A 173 -7.45 -12.21 1.51
N GLY A 174 -8.40 -12.20 2.45
CA GLY A 174 -8.51 -13.22 3.48
C GLY A 174 -8.93 -14.61 2.96
N ASN A 175 -9.51 -14.70 1.77
CA ASN A 175 -10.02 -15.94 1.17
C ASN A 175 -9.04 -16.56 0.15
N ILE A 176 -7.89 -15.90 -0.09
CA ILE A 176 -6.92 -16.35 -1.11
C ILE A 176 -5.83 -17.17 -0.44
N ASP A 177 -5.48 -18.30 -1.04
CA ASP A 177 -4.24 -19.01 -0.73
C ASP A 177 -3.07 -18.30 -1.43
N TRP A 178 -2.54 -17.26 -0.77
CA TRP A 178 -1.44 -16.47 -1.31
C TRP A 178 -0.17 -17.27 -1.54
N ILE A 179 0.05 -18.34 -0.74
CA ILE A 179 1.22 -19.20 -0.88
C ILE A 179 1.08 -20.07 -2.13
N GLY A 180 -0.11 -20.62 -2.36
CA GLY A 180 -0.42 -21.37 -3.58
C GLY A 180 -0.32 -20.50 -4.83
N VAL A 181 -0.86 -19.27 -4.77
CA VAL A 181 -0.75 -18.29 -5.86
C VAL A 181 0.70 -17.94 -6.16
N ALA A 182 1.51 -17.59 -5.14
CA ALA A 182 2.91 -17.26 -5.32
C ALA A 182 3.70 -18.39 -5.96
N LYS A 183 3.52 -19.61 -5.46
CA LYS A 183 4.17 -20.81 -6.03
C LYS A 183 3.75 -21.05 -7.48
N SER A 184 2.47 -20.90 -7.79
CA SER A 184 1.94 -21.03 -9.16
C SER A 184 2.47 -19.95 -10.10
N CYS A 185 2.77 -18.75 -9.55
CA CYS A 185 3.43 -17.67 -10.29
C CYS A 185 4.94 -17.85 -10.45
N GLY A 186 5.57 -18.85 -9.79
CA GLY A 186 7.01 -19.11 -9.91
C GLY A 186 7.87 -18.54 -8.79
N TYR A 187 7.28 -18.11 -7.66
CA TYR A 187 8.09 -17.75 -6.48
C TYR A 187 8.74 -18.99 -5.89
N PRO A 188 10.08 -19.03 -5.78
CA PRO A 188 10.76 -20.19 -5.21
C PRO A 188 10.51 -20.34 -3.71
N ASN A 189 10.25 -19.22 -3.01
CA ASN A 189 9.99 -19.21 -1.58
C ASN A 189 8.72 -18.41 -1.28
N ALA A 190 7.80 -19.02 -0.51
CA ALA A 190 6.59 -18.36 -0.05
C ALA A 190 6.17 -18.96 1.30
N VAL A 191 5.92 -18.10 2.29
CA VAL A 191 5.50 -18.47 3.65
C VAL A 191 4.41 -17.52 4.15
N SER A 192 3.47 -18.05 4.95
CA SER A 192 2.47 -17.24 5.68
C SER A 192 2.79 -17.29 7.17
N VAL A 193 2.73 -16.13 7.83
CA VAL A 193 3.04 -15.96 9.25
C VAL A 193 1.95 -15.16 9.96
N ASP A 194 1.70 -15.47 11.23
CA ASP A 194 0.67 -14.87 12.08
C ASP A 194 1.17 -14.51 13.50
N THR A 195 2.47 -14.68 13.76
CA THR A 195 3.16 -14.27 15.00
C THR A 195 4.43 -13.50 14.70
N PHE A 196 4.89 -12.67 15.64
CA PHE A 196 6.12 -11.90 15.47
C PHE A 196 7.37 -12.79 15.47
N GLU A 197 7.37 -13.89 16.19
CA GLU A 197 8.46 -14.86 16.19
C GLU A 197 8.65 -15.48 14.81
N ALA A 198 7.54 -15.94 14.18
CA ALA A 198 7.56 -16.50 12.84
C ALA A 198 7.91 -15.44 11.78
N LEU A 199 7.44 -14.18 11.98
CA LEU A 199 7.79 -13.06 11.12
C LEU A 199 9.30 -12.80 11.14
N ASP A 200 9.91 -12.70 12.34
CA ASP A 200 11.34 -12.46 12.50
C ASP A 200 12.20 -13.53 11.86
N GLU A 201 11.82 -14.80 12.03
CA GLU A 201 12.49 -15.93 11.37
C GLU A 201 12.39 -15.84 9.85
N ALA A 202 11.19 -15.55 9.33
CA ALA A 202 10.96 -15.42 7.90
C ALA A 202 11.73 -14.24 7.29
N LEU A 203 11.73 -13.07 7.95
CA LEU A 203 12.47 -11.88 7.51
C LEU A 203 13.97 -12.12 7.47
N LYS A 204 14.55 -12.71 8.55
CA LYS A 204 15.99 -13.05 8.63
C LYS A 204 16.36 -14.08 7.56
N ALA A 205 15.54 -15.11 7.36
CA ALA A 205 15.77 -16.11 6.33
C ALA A 205 15.75 -15.49 4.93
N ALA A 206 14.77 -14.62 4.63
CA ALA A 206 14.64 -13.94 3.35
C ALA A 206 15.80 -12.95 3.09
N LYS A 207 16.29 -12.23 4.13
CA LYS A 207 17.44 -11.34 4.00
C LYS A 207 18.69 -12.10 3.56
N ASN A 208 18.93 -13.28 4.10
CA ASN A 208 20.12 -14.08 3.85
C ASN A 208 20.01 -14.97 2.59
N ARG A 209 18.82 -15.08 1.99
CA ARG A 209 18.57 -15.95 0.85
C ARG A 209 18.80 -15.18 -0.45
N SER A 210 19.41 -15.84 -1.44
CA SER A 210 19.59 -15.30 -2.79
C SER A 210 18.52 -15.83 -3.75
N GLU A 211 17.26 -15.64 -3.38
CA GLU A 211 16.07 -16.05 -4.15
C GLU A 211 14.90 -15.14 -3.82
N LEU A 212 14.00 -14.94 -4.80
CA LEU A 212 12.75 -14.22 -4.59
C LEU A 212 11.93 -14.90 -3.48
N SER A 213 11.46 -14.13 -2.53
CA SER A 213 10.66 -14.62 -1.40
C SER A 213 9.37 -13.83 -1.24
N LEU A 214 8.25 -14.52 -1.03
CA LEU A 214 7.01 -13.92 -0.53
C LEU A 214 6.87 -14.25 0.96
N ILE A 215 6.55 -13.24 1.77
CA ILE A 215 6.14 -13.39 3.17
C ILE A 215 4.74 -12.79 3.30
N GLU A 216 3.70 -13.63 3.39
CA GLU A 216 2.38 -13.18 3.79
C GLU A 216 2.36 -13.01 5.30
N VAL A 217 1.92 -11.83 5.77
CA VAL A 217 1.80 -11.55 7.20
C VAL A 217 0.34 -11.28 7.52
N LYS A 218 -0.27 -12.13 8.36
CA LYS A 218 -1.64 -11.95 8.83
C LYS A 218 -1.69 -10.77 9.78
N CYS A 219 -2.48 -9.75 9.42
CA CYS A 219 -2.50 -8.46 10.09
C CYS A 219 -3.91 -8.12 10.60
N SER A 220 -4.00 -7.51 11.76
CA SER A 220 -5.25 -6.95 12.27
C SER A 220 -5.68 -5.72 11.48
N ILE A 221 -6.98 -5.42 11.49
CA ILE A 221 -7.52 -4.17 10.96
C ILE A 221 -7.34 -3.09 12.03
N GLY A 222 -6.70 -1.98 11.68
CA GLY A 222 -6.54 -0.84 12.56
C GLY A 222 -5.26 -0.05 12.28
N ALA A 223 -5.28 1.19 12.72
CA ALA A 223 -4.13 2.07 12.79
C ALA A 223 -4.37 3.06 13.93
N ARG A 224 -3.32 3.61 14.52
CA ARG A 224 -3.46 4.65 15.53
C ARG A 224 -4.10 5.92 14.93
N GLU A 225 -4.86 6.63 15.73
CA GLU A 225 -5.66 7.78 15.29
C GLU A 225 -4.80 8.99 14.88
N ASP A 226 -3.65 9.17 15.53
CA ASP A 226 -2.72 10.27 15.35
C ASP A 226 -1.69 10.05 14.25
N LEU A 227 -1.80 8.96 13.46
CA LEU A 227 -0.90 8.66 12.35
C LEU A 227 -0.82 9.83 11.36
N GLY A 228 0.33 10.47 11.29
CA GLY A 228 0.63 11.62 10.46
C GLY A 228 0.73 11.31 8.96
N ARG A 229 1.32 12.21 8.23
CA ARG A 229 1.65 12.04 6.80
C ARG A 229 3.13 12.35 6.60
N PRO A 230 3.78 11.75 5.59
CA PRO A 230 5.13 12.15 5.21
C PRO A 230 5.22 13.66 5.02
N THR A 231 6.26 14.26 5.54
CA THR A 231 6.53 15.70 5.43
C THR A 231 7.28 16.06 4.14
N THR A 232 7.82 15.06 3.46
CA THR A 232 8.43 15.20 2.12
C THR A 232 7.37 15.09 1.03
N THR A 233 7.54 15.84 -0.06
CA THR A 233 6.75 15.67 -1.27
C THR A 233 7.08 14.35 -1.98
N ALA A 234 6.18 13.86 -2.82
CA ALA A 234 6.44 12.66 -3.62
C ALA A 234 7.64 12.81 -4.55
N LEU A 235 7.88 14.03 -5.07
CA LEU A 235 9.03 14.34 -5.92
C LEU A 235 10.34 14.25 -5.11
N GLU A 236 10.41 14.92 -3.97
CA GLU A 236 11.58 14.88 -3.09
C GLU A 236 11.88 13.44 -2.62
N ASN A 237 10.85 12.69 -2.24
CA ASN A 237 11.03 11.28 -1.86
C ASN A 237 11.63 10.47 -3.00
N LYS A 238 11.09 10.60 -4.21
CA LYS A 238 11.63 9.92 -5.41
C LYS A 238 13.08 10.33 -5.69
N GLU A 239 13.39 11.64 -5.64
CA GLU A 239 14.73 12.15 -5.95
C GLU A 239 15.77 11.68 -4.92
N ASN A 240 15.42 11.72 -3.63
CA ASN A 240 16.28 11.22 -2.55
C ASN A 240 16.52 9.71 -2.67
N PHE A 241 15.48 8.93 -2.95
CA PHE A 241 15.61 7.50 -3.16
C PHE A 241 16.47 7.17 -4.38
N MET A 242 16.26 7.86 -5.50
CA MET A 242 17.08 7.67 -6.72
C MET A 242 18.54 8.08 -6.52
N ALA A 243 18.80 9.13 -5.72
CA ALA A 243 20.16 9.51 -5.34
C ALA A 243 20.82 8.41 -4.50
N TYR A 244 20.10 7.86 -3.53
CA TYR A 244 20.58 6.75 -2.72
C TYR A 244 20.91 5.50 -3.54
N LEU A 245 20.06 5.11 -4.49
CA LEU A 245 20.37 3.99 -5.39
C LEU A 245 21.63 4.23 -6.21
N LYS A 246 21.93 5.48 -6.59
CA LYS A 246 23.19 5.84 -7.27
C LYS A 246 24.39 5.74 -6.33
N GLU A 247 24.26 6.17 -5.07
CA GLU A 247 25.31 6.01 -4.05
C GLU A 247 25.70 4.52 -3.87
N LEU A 248 24.70 3.62 -3.87
CA LEU A 248 24.95 2.17 -3.73
C LEU A 248 25.62 1.53 -4.95
N LYS A 249 25.52 2.16 -6.12
CA LYS A 249 26.18 1.64 -7.35
C LYS A 249 27.66 2.02 -7.46
N GLY A 250 28.12 3.02 -6.73
CA GLY A 250 29.49 3.57 -6.79
C GLY A 250 29.58 4.61 -7.89
#